data_3d05178861924dc896e6963c4be857f1
#
_entry.id   3d05178861924dc896e6963c4be857f1
#
_cell.length_a   1.000
_cell.length_b   1.000
_cell.length_c   1.000
_cell.angle_alpha   90.00
_cell.angle_beta   90.00
_cell.angle_gamma   90.00
#
_symmetry.space_group_name_H-M   'P 1'
#
loop_
_entity.id
_entity.type
_entity.pdbx_description
1 polymer ?
#
loop_
_entity_poly.entity_id
_entity_poly.type
_entity_poly.pdbx_seq_one_letter_code
_entity_poly.pdbx_strand_id
1 'polypeptide(L)'
;MNPFLQKLREQPLLCDGAMGTMLYARGASSAQCLEQLVVDRPDWVSGIHQAYAAAGADVITTHTFGANHMRLAKHGLEDKVREFNFRAVRLLRDAREVSGRAIFIAGNVGPLGIRFAPDDADARTEAEEAFREQIGVLWEAGADLLLFETFSDLEELLIGVRVARSLCDLPIVASMTYAEDGMTPAGQSADQVAAQLTQAGADVIGVNCSVGPAQMLDTVEAMAQALPGGLFSAMPNAGYPRRVEG
;
A
#
# COMPACT_ATOMS: atom_id res chain seq x y z
N MET A 1 21.36 -7.42 -6.52
CA MET A 1 20.55 -6.41 -5.81
C MET A 1 19.28 -6.19 -6.61
N ASN A 2 18.12 -6.05 -5.98
CA ASN A 2 16.85 -5.81 -6.67
C ASN A 2 16.88 -4.45 -7.40
N PRO A 3 16.39 -4.34 -8.66
CA PRO A 3 16.45 -3.10 -9.46
C PRO A 3 15.76 -1.90 -8.81
N PHE A 4 14.63 -2.11 -8.10
CA PHE A 4 13.93 -1.05 -7.35
C PHE A 4 14.81 -0.48 -6.24
N LEU A 5 15.37 -1.35 -5.38
CA LEU A 5 16.23 -0.93 -4.27
C LEU A 5 17.52 -0.28 -4.76
N GLN A 6 18.08 -0.76 -5.88
CA GLN A 6 19.26 -0.13 -6.49
C GLN A 6 18.92 1.30 -6.93
N LYS A 7 17.84 1.47 -7.70
CA LYS A 7 17.46 2.80 -8.20
C LYS A 7 17.09 3.76 -7.06
N LEU A 8 16.40 3.25 -6.01
CA LEU A 8 16.05 4.06 -4.83
C LEU A 8 17.27 4.56 -4.05
N ARG A 9 18.39 3.81 -4.06
CA ARG A 9 19.66 4.27 -3.46
C ARG A 9 20.38 5.31 -4.29
N GLU A 10 20.16 5.35 -5.59
CA GLU A 10 20.78 6.30 -6.52
C GLU A 10 20.03 7.64 -6.54
N GLN A 11 18.69 7.62 -6.41
CA GLN A 11 17.85 8.81 -6.48
C GLN A 11 16.48 8.58 -5.83
N PRO A 12 15.81 9.66 -5.39
CA PRO A 12 14.40 9.58 -5.00
C PRO A 12 13.52 9.09 -6.15
N LEU A 13 12.50 8.26 -5.83
CA LEU A 13 11.51 7.78 -6.79
C LEU A 13 10.16 8.45 -6.49
N LEU A 14 9.49 8.89 -7.54
CA LEU A 14 8.17 9.49 -7.43
C LEU A 14 7.10 8.40 -7.44
N CYS A 15 6.31 8.31 -6.36
CA CYS A 15 5.11 7.45 -6.33
C CYS A 15 3.92 8.13 -7.02
N ASP A 16 2.93 7.30 -7.40
CA ASP A 16 1.62 7.78 -7.85
C ASP A 16 0.84 8.44 -6.70
N GLY A 17 -0.42 8.79 -6.96
CA GLY A 17 -1.32 9.42 -6.00
C GLY A 17 -2.60 8.60 -5.79
N ALA A 18 -3.59 9.24 -5.16
CA ALA A 18 -4.82 8.59 -4.74
C ALA A 18 -5.61 7.98 -5.90
N MET A 19 -5.96 6.70 -5.80
CA MET A 19 -6.84 5.99 -6.73
C MET A 19 -8.32 6.28 -6.41
N GLY A 20 -8.74 6.16 -5.16
CA GLY A 20 -10.13 6.26 -4.75
C GLY A 20 -10.80 7.58 -5.15
N THR A 21 -10.17 8.72 -4.86
CA THR A 21 -10.71 10.04 -5.24
C THR A 21 -10.81 10.23 -6.76
N MET A 22 -9.89 9.66 -7.52
CA MET A 22 -9.96 9.67 -8.98
C MET A 22 -11.10 8.81 -9.53
N LEU A 23 -11.42 7.71 -8.87
CA LEU A 23 -12.58 6.87 -9.21
C LEU A 23 -13.89 7.55 -8.85
N TYR A 24 -13.97 8.19 -7.68
CA TYR A 24 -15.15 9.01 -7.31
C TYR A 24 -15.41 10.14 -8.30
N ALA A 25 -14.37 10.81 -8.76
CA ALA A 25 -14.49 11.84 -9.79
C ALA A 25 -15.00 11.29 -11.15
N ARG A 26 -14.86 9.98 -11.39
CA ARG A 26 -15.43 9.29 -12.56
C ARG A 26 -16.85 8.74 -12.33
N GLY A 27 -17.38 8.90 -11.11
CA GLY A 27 -18.75 8.48 -10.77
C GLY A 27 -18.85 7.18 -9.98
N ALA A 28 -17.74 6.68 -9.43
CA ALA A 28 -17.81 5.53 -8.51
C ALA A 28 -18.57 5.90 -7.24
N SER A 29 -19.38 4.96 -6.73
CA SER A 29 -20.11 5.14 -5.48
C SER A 29 -19.24 4.79 -4.27
N SER A 30 -19.36 5.55 -3.19
CA SER A 30 -18.72 5.21 -1.91
C SER A 30 -19.29 3.96 -1.23
N ALA A 31 -20.44 3.48 -1.69
CA ALA A 31 -21.10 2.27 -1.16
C ALA A 31 -20.67 0.98 -1.87
N GLN A 32 -19.98 1.08 -3.01
CA GLN A 32 -19.52 -0.10 -3.77
C GLN A 32 -18.14 -0.56 -3.36
N CYS A 33 -17.82 -1.82 -3.64
CA CYS A 33 -16.45 -2.33 -3.59
C CYS A 33 -15.64 -1.68 -4.73
N LEU A 34 -14.69 -0.82 -4.39
CA LEU A 34 -13.88 -0.13 -5.41
C LEU A 34 -12.97 -1.12 -6.16
N GLU A 35 -12.48 -2.14 -5.49
CA GLU A 35 -11.60 -3.15 -6.08
C GLU A 35 -12.30 -3.94 -7.20
N GLN A 36 -13.63 -4.07 -7.15
CA GLN A 36 -14.41 -4.69 -8.21
C GLN A 36 -14.31 -3.93 -9.56
N LEU A 37 -13.95 -2.65 -9.53
CA LEU A 37 -13.79 -1.84 -10.74
C LEU A 37 -12.67 -2.34 -11.68
N VAL A 38 -11.76 -3.17 -11.20
CA VAL A 38 -10.78 -3.85 -12.09
C VAL A 38 -11.47 -4.80 -13.09
N VAL A 39 -12.71 -5.20 -12.78
CA VAL A 39 -13.56 -6.06 -13.63
C VAL A 39 -14.63 -5.22 -14.34
N ASP A 40 -15.38 -4.41 -13.59
CA ASP A 40 -16.56 -3.72 -14.09
C ASP A 40 -16.20 -2.49 -14.94
N ARG A 41 -15.11 -1.80 -14.59
CA ARG A 41 -14.65 -0.57 -15.25
C ARG A 41 -13.12 -0.55 -15.39
N PRO A 42 -12.53 -1.56 -16.07
CA PRO A 42 -11.09 -1.63 -16.27
C PRO A 42 -10.55 -0.40 -17.02
N ASP A 43 -11.37 0.23 -17.86
CA ASP A 43 -11.09 1.48 -18.55
C ASP A 43 -10.80 2.65 -17.58
N TRP A 44 -11.55 2.73 -16.48
CA TRP A 44 -11.32 3.78 -15.47
C TRP A 44 -10.01 3.57 -14.73
N VAL A 45 -9.75 2.33 -14.28
CA VAL A 45 -8.52 1.98 -13.56
C VAL A 45 -7.29 2.18 -14.45
N SER A 46 -7.29 1.63 -15.67
CA SER A 46 -6.18 1.81 -16.62
C SER A 46 -5.94 3.28 -16.97
N GLY A 47 -7.01 4.05 -17.18
CA GLY A 47 -6.89 5.48 -17.49
C GLY A 47 -6.28 6.29 -16.34
N ILE A 48 -6.48 5.90 -15.06
CA ILE A 48 -5.82 6.53 -13.91
C ILE A 48 -4.34 6.16 -13.89
N HIS A 49 -4.00 4.89 -14.06
CA HIS A 49 -2.61 4.44 -14.13
C HIS A 49 -1.83 5.15 -15.24
N GLN A 50 -2.43 5.27 -16.43
CA GLN A 50 -1.82 5.99 -17.56
C GLN A 50 -1.62 7.48 -17.25
N ALA A 51 -2.57 8.13 -16.56
CA ALA A 51 -2.44 9.52 -16.14
C ALA A 51 -1.27 9.71 -15.16
N TYR A 52 -1.09 8.82 -14.18
CA TYR A 52 0.05 8.87 -13.27
C TYR A 52 1.37 8.56 -13.98
N ALA A 53 1.38 7.60 -14.89
CA ALA A 53 2.55 7.32 -15.74
C ALA A 53 2.95 8.55 -16.56
N ALA A 54 1.98 9.23 -17.19
CA ALA A 54 2.21 10.45 -17.95
C ALA A 54 2.68 11.63 -17.09
N ALA A 55 2.20 11.71 -15.83
CA ALA A 55 2.63 12.72 -14.85
C ALA A 55 4.05 12.50 -14.33
N GLY A 56 4.67 11.36 -14.62
CA GLY A 56 6.06 11.11 -14.28
C GLY A 56 6.29 10.13 -13.14
N ALA A 57 5.28 9.45 -12.61
CA ALA A 57 5.46 8.46 -11.55
C ALA A 57 6.47 7.37 -11.96
N ASP A 58 7.38 7.05 -11.06
CA ASP A 58 8.35 5.95 -11.19
C ASP A 58 7.82 4.66 -10.54
N VAL A 59 6.94 4.79 -9.54
CA VAL A 59 6.27 3.71 -8.83
C VAL A 59 4.78 3.94 -8.91
N ILE A 60 4.02 2.95 -9.37
CA ILE A 60 2.56 3.02 -9.43
C ILE A 60 1.98 1.83 -8.65
N THR A 61 0.96 2.11 -7.83
CA THR A 61 0.30 1.12 -6.99
C THR A 61 -0.80 0.39 -7.74
N THR A 62 -0.92 -0.91 -7.52
CA THR A 62 -2.08 -1.67 -8.02
C THR A 62 -3.36 -1.27 -7.29
N HIS A 63 -4.51 -1.37 -7.96
CA HIS A 63 -5.81 -1.09 -7.34
C HIS A 63 -6.30 -2.29 -6.51
N THR A 64 -5.57 -2.59 -5.42
CA THR A 64 -5.78 -3.79 -4.59
C THR A 64 -5.77 -3.53 -3.09
N PHE A 65 -5.87 -2.28 -2.65
CA PHE A 65 -5.82 -1.89 -1.24
C PHE A 65 -6.73 -2.71 -0.33
N GLY A 66 -7.97 -2.95 -0.74
CA GLY A 66 -8.96 -3.74 -0.01
C GLY A 66 -9.22 -5.11 -0.64
N ALA A 67 -8.41 -5.58 -1.59
CA ALA A 67 -8.62 -6.84 -2.30
C ALA A 67 -8.18 -8.07 -1.50
N ASN A 68 -8.37 -8.08 -0.19
CA ASN A 68 -8.16 -9.22 0.69
C ASN A 68 -9.50 -9.86 1.08
N HIS A 69 -9.44 -11.11 1.53
CA HIS A 69 -10.62 -11.91 1.89
C HIS A 69 -11.57 -11.19 2.85
N MET A 70 -11.04 -10.62 3.93
CA MET A 70 -11.85 -10.02 5.00
C MET A 70 -12.58 -8.75 4.56
N ARG A 71 -11.94 -7.91 3.72
CA ARG A 71 -12.59 -6.70 3.20
C ARG A 71 -13.59 -7.03 2.11
N LEU A 72 -13.26 -7.94 1.21
CA LEU A 72 -14.15 -8.38 0.15
C LEU A 72 -15.40 -9.09 0.70
N ALA A 73 -15.29 -9.84 1.81
CA ALA A 73 -16.40 -10.48 2.49
C ALA A 73 -17.50 -9.48 2.93
N LYS A 74 -17.14 -8.22 3.22
CA LYS A 74 -18.12 -7.17 3.53
C LYS A 74 -19.06 -6.84 2.36
N HIS A 75 -18.70 -7.27 1.17
CA HIS A 75 -19.46 -7.10 -0.07
C HIS A 75 -19.93 -8.42 -0.67
N GLY A 76 -19.70 -9.56 0.00
CA GLY A 76 -20.01 -10.91 -0.52
C GLY A 76 -19.11 -11.30 -1.71
N LEU A 77 -17.88 -10.83 -1.72
CA LEU A 77 -16.89 -10.99 -2.81
C LEU A 77 -15.61 -11.69 -2.33
N GLU A 78 -15.65 -12.41 -1.21
CA GLU A 78 -14.50 -13.07 -0.59
C GLU A 78 -13.84 -14.11 -1.50
N ASP A 79 -14.58 -14.69 -2.44
CA ASP A 79 -14.09 -15.63 -3.45
C ASP A 79 -13.35 -14.93 -4.62
N LYS A 80 -13.30 -13.60 -4.65
CA LYS A 80 -12.74 -12.78 -5.73
C LYS A 80 -11.31 -12.29 -5.48
N VAL A 81 -10.68 -12.64 -4.35
CA VAL A 81 -9.32 -12.21 -4.03
C VAL A 81 -8.37 -12.44 -5.19
N ARG A 82 -8.32 -13.68 -5.70
CA ARG A 82 -7.44 -14.01 -6.82
C ARG A 82 -7.76 -13.22 -8.09
N GLU A 83 -9.03 -13.15 -8.45
CA GLU A 83 -9.46 -12.47 -9.68
C GLU A 83 -9.08 -10.99 -9.66
N PHE A 84 -9.40 -10.28 -8.56
CA PHE A 84 -9.20 -8.83 -8.49
C PHE A 84 -7.71 -8.47 -8.42
N ASN A 85 -6.93 -9.14 -7.59
CA ASN A 85 -5.49 -8.88 -7.48
C ASN A 85 -4.76 -9.17 -8.80
N PHE A 86 -5.05 -10.30 -9.43
CA PHE A 86 -4.40 -10.66 -10.70
C PHE A 86 -4.75 -9.67 -11.82
N ARG A 87 -6.04 -9.28 -11.95
CA ARG A 87 -6.47 -8.30 -12.93
C ARG A 87 -5.87 -6.92 -12.69
N ALA A 88 -5.80 -6.46 -11.44
CA ALA A 88 -5.22 -5.16 -11.10
C ALA A 88 -3.75 -5.07 -11.53
N VAL A 89 -2.94 -6.09 -11.26
CA VAL A 89 -1.54 -6.13 -11.70
C VAL A 89 -1.47 -6.12 -13.24
N ARG A 90 -2.33 -6.89 -13.92
CA ARG A 90 -2.35 -6.90 -15.39
C ARG A 90 -2.70 -5.54 -15.98
N LEU A 91 -3.72 -4.87 -15.47
CA LEU A 91 -4.10 -3.53 -15.95
C LEU A 91 -2.95 -2.53 -15.81
N LEU A 92 -2.19 -2.61 -14.72
CA LEU A 92 -1.05 -1.74 -14.51
C LEU A 92 0.15 -2.12 -15.40
N ARG A 93 0.38 -3.40 -15.66
CA ARG A 93 1.40 -3.85 -16.63
C ARG A 93 1.09 -3.33 -18.03
N ASP A 94 -0.16 -3.46 -18.47
CA ASP A 94 -0.59 -2.94 -19.77
C ASP A 94 -0.40 -1.40 -19.83
N ALA A 95 -0.75 -0.67 -18.77
CA ALA A 95 -0.53 0.77 -18.68
C ALA A 95 0.97 1.14 -18.75
N ARG A 96 1.85 0.37 -18.08
CA ARG A 96 3.30 0.52 -18.16
C ARG A 96 3.82 0.31 -19.57
N GLU A 97 3.40 -0.75 -20.25
CA GLU A 97 3.80 -1.04 -21.62
C GLU A 97 3.37 0.08 -22.59
N VAL A 98 2.12 0.54 -22.48
CA VAL A 98 1.60 1.65 -23.29
C VAL A 98 2.37 2.95 -23.04
N SER A 99 2.80 3.20 -21.79
CA SER A 99 3.55 4.41 -21.44
C SER A 99 4.98 4.43 -22.00
N GLY A 100 5.55 3.27 -22.30
CA GLY A 100 6.97 3.11 -22.70
C GLY A 100 7.97 3.48 -21.62
N ARG A 101 7.54 3.72 -20.36
CA ARG A 101 8.40 4.14 -19.24
C ARG A 101 8.79 2.95 -18.37
N ALA A 102 9.97 3.04 -17.76
CA ALA A 102 10.44 2.10 -16.75
C ALA A 102 9.75 2.41 -15.40
N ILE A 103 8.55 1.86 -15.19
CA ILE A 103 7.74 2.04 -13.98
C ILE A 103 7.80 0.77 -13.15
N PHE A 104 7.97 0.89 -11.82
CA PHE A 104 7.83 -0.20 -10.89
C PHE A 104 6.37 -0.40 -10.48
N ILE A 105 5.89 -1.63 -10.52
CA ILE A 105 4.55 -2.03 -10.13
C ILE A 105 4.58 -2.40 -8.65
N ALA A 106 3.96 -1.58 -7.80
CA ALA A 106 3.81 -1.85 -6.39
C ALA A 106 2.51 -2.62 -6.12
N GLY A 107 2.62 -3.88 -5.72
CA GLY A 107 1.49 -4.66 -5.24
C GLY A 107 0.98 -4.08 -3.92
N ASN A 108 -0.17 -3.42 -3.98
CA ASN A 108 -0.73 -2.67 -2.86
C ASN A 108 -1.49 -3.58 -1.89
N VAL A 109 -1.12 -3.54 -0.60
CA VAL A 109 -1.72 -4.30 0.49
C VAL A 109 -2.15 -3.34 1.58
N GLY A 110 -3.46 -3.23 1.81
CA GLY A 110 -4.01 -2.44 2.90
C GLY A 110 -4.36 -3.28 4.14
N PRO A 111 -4.78 -2.62 5.24
CA PRO A 111 -5.22 -3.30 6.45
C PRO A 111 -6.42 -4.22 6.19
N LEU A 112 -6.51 -5.32 6.91
CA LEU A 112 -7.60 -6.29 6.80
C LEU A 112 -8.93 -5.73 7.32
N GLY A 113 -8.85 -4.68 8.17
CA GLY A 113 -10.02 -4.03 8.74
C GLY A 113 -10.62 -4.81 9.91
N ILE A 114 -9.80 -5.58 10.59
CA ILE A 114 -10.09 -6.25 11.87
C ILE A 114 -9.31 -5.56 12.99
N ARG A 115 -9.70 -5.83 14.22
CA ARG A 115 -8.92 -5.43 15.41
C ARG A 115 -8.33 -6.68 16.03
N PHE A 116 -7.03 -6.63 16.28
CA PHE A 116 -6.35 -7.68 17.00
C PHE A 116 -6.50 -7.47 18.51
N ALA A 117 -7.06 -8.47 19.21
CA ALA A 117 -6.84 -8.58 20.64
C ALA A 117 -5.44 -9.19 20.87
N PRO A 118 -4.67 -8.75 21.87
CA PRO A 118 -3.29 -9.19 22.08
C PRO A 118 -3.12 -10.73 22.18
N ASP A 119 -4.12 -11.42 22.66
CA ASP A 119 -4.10 -12.87 22.93
C ASP A 119 -5.00 -13.68 21.96
N ASP A 120 -5.50 -13.07 20.87
CA ASP A 120 -6.37 -13.75 19.91
C ASP A 120 -5.54 -14.48 18.85
N ALA A 121 -5.23 -15.75 19.14
CA ALA A 121 -4.46 -16.60 18.23
C ALA A 121 -5.23 -16.96 16.95
N ASP A 122 -6.55 -17.06 17.03
CA ASP A 122 -7.39 -17.39 15.87
C ASP A 122 -7.42 -16.20 14.89
N ALA A 123 -7.62 -14.98 15.39
CA ALA A 123 -7.58 -13.77 14.56
C ALA A 123 -6.19 -13.56 13.89
N ARG A 124 -5.10 -13.94 14.58
CA ARG A 124 -3.74 -13.90 13.99
C ARG A 124 -3.60 -14.89 12.85
N THR A 125 -4.10 -16.12 13.02
CA THR A 125 -4.07 -17.15 11.99
C THR A 125 -4.88 -16.73 10.77
N GLU A 126 -6.08 -16.21 10.97
CA GLU A 126 -6.93 -15.69 9.89
C GLU A 126 -6.25 -14.54 9.14
N ALA A 127 -5.56 -13.65 9.86
CA ALA A 127 -4.81 -12.57 9.25
C ALA A 127 -3.64 -13.07 8.40
N GLU A 128 -2.88 -14.04 8.91
CA GLU A 128 -1.78 -14.65 8.16
C GLU A 128 -2.28 -15.31 6.86
N GLU A 129 -3.40 -16.01 6.91
CA GLU A 129 -4.03 -16.63 5.75
C GLU A 129 -4.49 -15.60 4.72
N ALA A 130 -5.17 -14.53 5.17
CA ALA A 130 -5.64 -13.47 4.29
C ALA A 130 -4.48 -12.72 3.61
N PHE A 131 -3.41 -12.40 4.34
CA PHE A 131 -2.21 -11.81 3.73
C PHE A 131 -1.52 -12.77 2.78
N ARG A 132 -1.41 -14.05 3.14
CA ARG A 132 -0.79 -15.07 2.29
C ARG A 132 -1.51 -15.22 0.97
N GLU A 133 -2.83 -15.24 0.98
CA GLU A 133 -3.64 -15.31 -0.23
C GLU A 133 -3.41 -14.09 -1.13
N GLN A 134 -3.58 -12.88 -0.61
CA GLN A 134 -3.43 -11.65 -1.40
C GLN A 134 -2.01 -11.48 -1.94
N ILE A 135 -1.01 -11.58 -1.08
CA ILE A 135 0.41 -11.39 -1.44
C ILE A 135 0.86 -12.44 -2.45
N GLY A 136 0.44 -13.69 -2.28
CA GLY A 136 0.76 -14.77 -3.22
C GLY A 136 0.28 -14.46 -4.63
N VAL A 137 -0.94 -13.93 -4.79
CA VAL A 137 -1.48 -13.54 -6.09
C VAL A 137 -0.75 -12.33 -6.68
N LEU A 138 -0.44 -11.31 -5.87
CA LEU A 138 0.31 -10.13 -6.33
C LEU A 138 1.69 -10.51 -6.86
N TRP A 139 2.38 -11.40 -6.14
CA TRP A 139 3.68 -11.94 -6.56
C TRP A 139 3.58 -12.75 -7.85
N GLU A 140 2.66 -13.73 -7.92
CA GLU A 140 2.43 -14.57 -9.12
C GLU A 140 2.06 -13.72 -10.36
N ALA A 141 1.28 -12.65 -10.17
CA ALA A 141 0.88 -11.76 -11.25
C ALA A 141 2.02 -10.87 -11.76
N GLY A 142 3.13 -10.76 -11.01
CA GLY A 142 4.35 -10.07 -11.39
C GLY A 142 4.41 -8.62 -10.91
N ALA A 143 4.03 -8.36 -9.66
CA ALA A 143 4.42 -7.13 -8.96
C ALA A 143 5.94 -7.06 -8.82
N ASP A 144 6.52 -5.85 -8.89
CA ASP A 144 7.96 -5.63 -8.75
C ASP A 144 8.38 -5.44 -7.28
N LEU A 145 7.45 -4.99 -6.43
CA LEU A 145 7.58 -4.80 -4.99
C LEU A 145 6.21 -4.93 -4.32
N LEU A 146 6.20 -5.05 -3.00
CA LEU A 146 4.99 -4.98 -2.17
C LEU A 146 4.97 -3.64 -1.43
N LEU A 147 3.81 -2.98 -1.42
CA LEU A 147 3.55 -1.77 -0.66
C LEU A 147 2.44 -2.04 0.35
N PHE A 148 2.81 -2.10 1.61
CA PHE A 148 1.87 -2.07 2.72
C PHE A 148 1.61 -0.61 3.09
N GLU A 149 0.35 -0.16 3.02
CA GLU A 149 0.03 1.24 3.27
C GLU A 149 -1.18 1.43 4.18
N THR A 150 -1.20 2.57 4.87
CA THR A 150 -2.34 3.04 5.68
C THR A 150 -2.64 2.11 6.86
N PHE A 151 -1.62 1.47 7.42
CA PHE A 151 -1.75 0.69 8.64
C PHE A 151 -1.74 1.60 9.87
N SER A 152 -2.66 1.36 10.79
CA SER A 152 -2.74 2.03 12.09
C SER A 152 -2.41 1.10 13.26
N ASP A 153 -2.35 -0.20 13.01
CA ASP A 153 -1.97 -1.25 13.95
C ASP A 153 -0.63 -1.86 13.50
N LEU A 154 0.39 -1.70 14.35
CA LEU A 154 1.73 -2.20 14.03
C LEU A 154 1.79 -3.73 14.04
N GLU A 155 1.04 -4.39 14.93
CA GLU A 155 1.05 -5.86 15.00
C GLU A 155 0.47 -6.46 13.70
N GLU A 156 -0.62 -5.88 13.20
CA GLU A 156 -1.19 -6.27 11.91
C GLU A 156 -0.17 -6.12 10.77
N LEU A 157 0.51 -4.97 10.71
CA LEU A 157 1.53 -4.72 9.69
C LEU A 157 2.71 -5.70 9.81
N LEU A 158 3.17 -5.99 11.03
CA LEU A 158 4.25 -6.95 11.28
C LEU A 158 3.88 -8.37 10.82
N ILE A 159 2.62 -8.79 11.01
CA ILE A 159 2.11 -10.07 10.48
C ILE A 159 2.23 -10.06 8.95
N GLY A 160 1.71 -9.03 8.28
CA GLY A 160 1.78 -8.92 6.82
C GLY A 160 3.21 -8.95 6.27
N VAL A 161 4.13 -8.21 6.88
CA VAL A 161 5.56 -8.18 6.49
C VAL A 161 6.22 -9.55 6.66
N ARG A 162 6.00 -10.24 7.79
CA ARG A 162 6.55 -11.58 8.03
C ARG A 162 5.99 -12.61 7.04
N VAL A 163 4.70 -12.55 6.76
CA VAL A 163 4.06 -13.41 5.73
C VAL A 163 4.70 -13.15 4.37
N ALA A 164 4.86 -11.90 3.96
CA ALA A 164 5.49 -11.54 2.69
C ALA A 164 6.91 -12.12 2.57
N ARG A 165 7.74 -11.97 3.62
CA ARG A 165 9.10 -12.53 3.66
C ARG A 165 9.14 -14.05 3.61
N SER A 166 8.12 -14.71 4.15
CA SER A 166 8.02 -16.17 4.08
C SER A 166 7.64 -16.68 2.68
N LEU A 167 7.06 -15.82 1.83
CA LEU A 167 6.54 -16.18 0.51
C LEU A 167 7.49 -15.81 -0.64
N CYS A 168 8.13 -14.64 -0.57
CA CYS A 168 8.89 -14.12 -1.71
C CYS A 168 10.02 -13.17 -1.30
N ASP A 169 10.92 -12.92 -2.27
CA ASP A 169 12.07 -12.01 -2.13
C ASP A 169 11.79 -10.60 -2.72
N LEU A 170 10.53 -10.24 -2.95
CA LEU A 170 10.18 -8.90 -3.43
C LEU A 170 10.58 -7.85 -2.38
N PRO A 171 11.02 -6.66 -2.81
CA PRO A 171 11.18 -5.54 -1.88
C PRO A 171 9.88 -5.22 -1.17
N ILE A 172 9.96 -4.89 0.11
CA ILE A 172 8.82 -4.52 0.94
C ILE A 172 8.97 -3.06 1.39
N VAL A 173 8.00 -2.24 0.98
CA VAL A 173 7.74 -0.91 1.55
C VAL A 173 6.64 -1.08 2.58
N ALA A 174 6.92 -0.74 3.85
CA ALA A 174 5.97 -0.89 4.95
C ALA A 174 5.69 0.47 5.58
N SER A 175 4.44 0.97 5.42
CA SER A 175 4.01 2.31 5.83
C SER A 175 2.94 2.27 6.91
N MET A 176 3.15 3.07 7.95
CA MET A 176 2.18 3.35 9.00
C MET A 176 1.54 4.72 8.85
N THR A 177 0.40 4.91 9.47
CA THR A 177 -0.21 6.23 9.68
C THR A 177 0.12 6.76 11.07
N TYR A 178 0.36 8.06 11.15
CA TYR A 178 0.64 8.77 12.40
C TYR A 178 -0.33 9.93 12.59
N ALA A 179 -0.64 10.26 13.84
CA ALA A 179 -1.39 11.45 14.17
C ALA A 179 -0.49 12.71 14.13
N GLU A 180 -1.07 13.89 14.35
CA GLU A 180 -0.34 15.15 14.32
C GLU A 180 0.79 15.26 15.36
N ASP A 181 0.72 14.46 16.44
CA ASP A 181 1.74 14.36 17.48
C ASP A 181 2.91 13.43 17.12
N GLY A 182 2.92 12.84 15.91
CA GLY A 182 3.94 11.92 15.45
C GLY A 182 3.86 10.51 16.06
N MET A 183 2.73 10.19 16.72
CA MET A 183 2.50 8.87 17.31
C MET A 183 1.50 8.05 16.49
N THR A 184 1.61 6.73 16.55
CA THR A 184 0.55 5.83 16.08
C THR A 184 -0.65 5.89 17.03
N PRO A 185 -1.84 5.42 16.61
CA PRO A 185 -3.00 5.34 17.51
C PRO A 185 -2.77 4.52 18.79
N ALA A 186 -1.79 3.61 18.77
CA ALA A 186 -1.35 2.82 19.94
C ALA A 186 -0.27 3.52 20.78
N GLY A 187 0.13 4.75 20.43
CA GLY A 187 1.13 5.54 21.19
C GLY A 187 2.58 5.15 20.91
N GLN A 188 2.86 4.50 19.78
CA GLN A 188 4.22 4.14 19.39
C GLN A 188 4.84 5.28 18.56
N SER A 189 6.10 5.60 18.86
CA SER A 189 6.86 6.61 18.13
C SER A 189 7.43 6.07 16.80
N ALA A 190 7.78 6.97 15.90
CA ALA A 190 8.28 6.62 14.57
C ALA A 190 9.57 5.79 14.59
N ASP A 191 10.47 6.06 15.53
CA ASP A 191 11.71 5.30 15.72
C ASP A 191 11.45 3.88 16.21
N GLN A 192 10.50 3.68 17.15
CA GLN A 192 10.10 2.36 17.63
C GLN A 192 9.49 1.51 16.49
N VAL A 193 8.60 2.11 15.70
CA VAL A 193 7.98 1.46 14.54
C VAL A 193 9.04 1.10 13.50
N ALA A 194 9.93 2.03 13.17
CA ALA A 194 10.97 1.82 12.18
C ALA A 194 11.91 0.66 12.55
N ALA A 195 12.31 0.57 13.82
CA ALA A 195 13.15 -0.53 14.31
C ALA A 195 12.44 -1.90 14.17
N GLN A 196 11.16 -1.99 14.54
CA GLN A 196 10.40 -3.24 14.49
C GLN A 196 10.12 -3.69 13.06
N LEU A 197 9.77 -2.76 12.14
CA LEU A 197 9.55 -3.07 10.73
C LEU A 197 10.83 -3.55 10.04
N THR A 198 11.96 -2.90 10.35
CA THR A 198 13.28 -3.33 9.85
C THR A 198 13.62 -4.73 10.34
N GLN A 199 13.40 -5.02 11.63
CA GLN A 199 13.62 -6.34 12.19
C GLN A 199 12.70 -7.41 11.56
N ALA A 200 11.48 -7.05 11.22
CA ALA A 200 10.53 -7.94 10.53
C ALA A 200 10.91 -8.19 9.07
N GLY A 201 11.82 -7.40 8.50
CA GLY A 201 12.34 -7.58 7.15
C GLY A 201 11.80 -6.59 6.11
N ALA A 202 11.21 -5.47 6.49
CA ALA A 202 10.91 -4.40 5.55
C ALA A 202 12.19 -3.76 5.01
N ASP A 203 12.24 -3.47 3.70
CA ASP A 203 13.40 -2.84 3.04
C ASP A 203 13.31 -1.30 3.07
N VAL A 204 12.09 -0.78 3.05
CA VAL A 204 11.77 0.65 3.06
C VAL A 204 10.72 0.90 4.12
N ILE A 205 10.99 1.83 5.03
CA ILE A 205 10.06 2.20 6.09
C ILE A 205 9.31 3.46 5.66
N GLY A 206 7.98 3.44 5.79
CA GLY A 206 7.15 4.50 5.25
C GLY A 206 6.19 5.14 6.24
N VAL A 207 5.73 6.31 5.84
CA VAL A 207 4.61 7.02 6.43
C VAL A 207 3.69 7.49 5.31
N ASN A 208 2.38 7.28 5.46
CA ASN A 208 1.42 7.72 4.45
C ASN A 208 0.09 8.15 5.07
N CYS A 209 -0.66 8.96 4.34
CA CYS A 209 -1.98 9.47 4.75
C CYS A 209 -1.97 10.26 6.08
N SER A 210 -3.14 10.48 6.65
CA SER A 210 -3.43 11.14 7.94
C SER A 210 -3.00 12.58 8.06
N VAL A 211 -1.77 12.93 7.70
CA VAL A 211 -1.19 14.28 7.89
C VAL A 211 -0.67 14.86 6.57
N GLY A 212 -0.42 16.17 6.60
CA GLY A 212 0.18 16.90 5.48
C GLY A 212 1.71 16.78 5.42
N PRO A 213 2.35 17.41 4.40
CA PRO A 213 3.79 17.23 4.16
C PRO A 213 4.69 17.67 5.32
N ALA A 214 4.34 18.71 6.05
CA ALA A 214 5.19 19.26 7.13
C ALA A 214 5.30 18.26 8.29
N GLN A 215 4.17 17.80 8.83
CA GLN A 215 4.16 16.81 9.92
C GLN A 215 4.75 15.47 9.50
N MET A 216 4.56 15.08 8.23
CA MET A 216 5.15 13.85 7.70
C MET A 216 6.67 13.94 7.61
N LEU A 217 7.21 15.10 7.29
CA LEU A 217 8.67 15.33 7.27
C LEU A 217 9.27 15.09 8.66
N ASP A 218 8.68 15.66 9.72
CA ASP A 218 9.14 15.46 11.09
C ASP A 218 9.18 13.96 11.46
N THR A 219 8.15 13.19 11.05
CA THR A 219 8.08 11.74 11.27
C THR A 219 9.20 11.01 10.54
N VAL A 220 9.44 11.33 9.26
CA VAL A 220 10.52 10.72 8.46
C VAL A 220 11.90 11.08 9.01
N GLU A 221 12.10 12.31 9.48
CA GLU A 221 13.36 12.72 10.12
C GLU A 221 13.65 11.91 11.40
N ALA A 222 12.63 11.66 12.23
CA ALA A 222 12.77 10.81 13.40
C ALA A 222 13.15 9.36 13.03
N MET A 223 12.52 8.79 11.98
CA MET A 223 12.90 7.47 11.45
C MET A 223 14.35 7.45 10.95
N ALA A 224 14.76 8.49 10.19
CA ALA A 224 16.10 8.58 9.61
C ALA A 224 17.20 8.73 10.67
N GLN A 225 16.91 9.42 11.77
CA GLN A 225 17.82 9.52 12.93
C GLN A 225 17.99 8.16 13.62
N ALA A 226 16.91 7.39 13.74
CA ALA A 226 16.94 6.06 14.37
C ALA A 226 17.60 4.99 13.48
N LEU A 227 17.52 5.13 12.17
CA LEU A 227 18.04 4.15 11.18
C LEU A 227 18.97 4.84 10.17
N PRO A 228 20.20 5.19 10.54
CA PRO A 228 21.16 5.81 9.63
C PRO A 228 21.42 4.92 8.40
N GLY A 229 21.23 5.48 7.20
CA GLY A 229 21.38 4.75 5.93
C GLY A 229 20.17 3.90 5.55
N GLY A 230 19.06 3.98 6.29
CA GLY A 230 17.77 3.40 5.93
C GLY A 230 17.19 4.00 4.65
N LEU A 231 16.23 3.30 4.05
CA LEU A 231 15.43 3.80 2.94
C LEU A 231 14.04 4.14 3.45
N PHE A 232 13.51 5.28 3.02
CA PHE A 232 12.24 5.80 3.55
C PHE A 232 11.26 6.16 2.44
N SER A 233 9.96 6.09 2.75
CA SER A 233 8.86 6.50 1.90
C SER A 233 7.96 7.49 2.63
N ALA A 234 7.54 8.54 1.92
CA ALA A 234 6.60 9.53 2.42
C ALA A 234 5.52 9.82 1.38
N MET A 235 4.26 9.56 1.72
CA MET A 235 3.11 9.81 0.84
C MET A 235 2.06 10.65 1.58
N PRO A 236 2.25 11.98 1.68
CA PRO A 236 1.38 12.88 2.42
C PRO A 236 0.04 13.10 1.70
N ASN A 237 -0.98 13.46 2.49
CA ASN A 237 -2.21 14.00 1.93
C ASN A 237 -1.95 15.34 1.24
N ALA A 238 -2.57 15.54 0.06
CA ALA A 238 -2.55 16.81 -0.66
C ALA A 238 -3.56 17.84 -0.09
N GLY A 239 -4.13 17.57 1.06
CA GLY A 239 -5.16 18.32 1.77
C GLY A 239 -6.34 17.45 2.17
N TYR A 240 -7.22 18.00 3.01
CA TYR A 240 -8.46 17.30 3.38
C TYR A 240 -9.55 17.56 2.34
N PRO A 241 -10.35 16.52 1.97
CA PRO A 241 -11.51 16.71 1.10
C PRO A 241 -12.48 17.71 1.75
N ARG A 242 -12.84 18.76 1.02
CA ARG A 242 -13.91 19.68 1.46
C ARG A 242 -15.24 19.12 0.95
N ARG A 243 -16.21 18.96 1.86
CA ARG A 243 -17.59 18.73 1.48
C ARG A 243 -18.12 20.02 0.85
N VAL A 244 -18.42 19.99 -0.44
CA VAL A 244 -19.15 21.10 -1.09
C VAL A 244 -20.62 20.76 -0.90
N GLU A 245 -21.32 21.57 -0.07
CA GLU A 245 -22.76 21.53 -0.02
C GLU A 245 -23.27 22.09 -1.35
N GLY A 246 -23.91 21.22 -2.14
CA GLY A 246 -24.62 21.55 -3.37
C GLY A 246 -26.09 21.70 -3.12
#